data_db28bb2751c424f11e8ed8a42c2aa70e
#
_entry.id   db28bb2751c424f11e8ed8a42c2aa70e
#
_cell.length_a   1.000
_cell.length_b   1.000
_cell.length_c   1.000
_cell.angle_alpha   90.00
_cell.angle_beta   90.00
_cell.angle_gamma   90.00
#
_symmetry.space_group_name_H-M   'P 1'
#
loop_
_entity.id
_entity.type
_entity.pdbx_description
1 polymer ?
#
loop_
_entity_poly.entity_id
_entity_poly.type
_entity_poly.pdbx_seq_one_letter_code
_entity_poly.pdbx_strand_id
1 'polypeptide(L)'
;MGNAYRVSGDEKYAKEWAYQYIDWIKKNPLVKMDKKEYELVSDGKIKGEVENVRFAWRPLEVSNRLQDQTTQFQLFLPSPSFTPDFLTEFLVNYHKHAVHILANYSDQGNHLLFEAQRMIYAGAFFPEFKDAPAWRKSGIDILNREIHVQVYEDGGQFELDPHYHLAAINIFCKALGIADANGFRKEFPQDYLDTIESMIMFYANISFPDYTNPCFSDAKLTTKKEVVKNYKSWSKLFPKNQAIKYFATEGKEGALPDYMSKGFLKSGFFVFRNSWGMDATQMVVKAGPKAF
;
A
#
# COMPACT_ATOMS: atom_id res chain seq x y z
N MET A 1 -7.97 19.08 4.80
CA MET A 1 -8.42 20.00 5.87
C MET A 1 -7.49 19.96 7.09
N GLY A 2 -7.11 18.82 7.65
CA GLY A 2 -6.30 18.73 8.86
C GLY A 2 -4.95 19.44 8.82
N ASN A 3 -4.23 19.38 7.70
CA ASN A 3 -2.98 20.14 7.54
C ASN A 3 -3.21 21.67 7.56
N ALA A 4 -4.32 22.16 6.99
CA ALA A 4 -4.66 23.57 7.04
C ALA A 4 -5.01 23.99 8.48
N TYR A 5 -5.75 23.17 9.22
CA TYR A 5 -6.02 23.37 10.64
C TYR A 5 -4.74 23.45 11.46
N ARG A 6 -3.84 22.47 11.29
CA ARG A 6 -2.55 22.43 12.01
C ARG A 6 -1.71 23.67 11.83
N VAL A 7 -1.76 24.28 10.63
CA VAL A 7 -0.97 25.49 10.31
C VAL A 7 -1.64 26.77 10.79
N SER A 8 -2.98 26.86 10.68
CA SER A 8 -3.73 28.11 10.94
C SER A 8 -4.39 28.18 12.31
N GLY A 9 -4.69 27.03 12.95
CA GLY A 9 -5.52 26.96 14.14
C GLY A 9 -7.00 27.32 13.90
N ASP A 10 -7.42 27.50 12.63
CA ASP A 10 -8.77 27.97 12.31
C ASP A 10 -9.78 26.83 12.41
N GLU A 11 -10.67 26.95 13.39
CA GLU A 11 -11.71 25.97 13.71
C GLU A 11 -12.68 25.66 12.57
N LYS A 12 -12.77 26.51 11.55
CA LYS A 12 -13.62 26.22 10.38
C LYS A 12 -13.25 24.90 9.70
N TYR A 13 -11.97 24.52 9.69
CA TYR A 13 -11.53 23.27 9.06
C TYR A 13 -11.96 22.02 9.86
N ALA A 14 -11.95 22.11 11.19
CA ALA A 14 -12.40 21.02 12.05
C ALA A 14 -13.94 20.87 12.00
N LYS A 15 -14.67 21.97 12.06
CA LYS A 15 -16.13 22.01 11.91
C LYS A 15 -16.56 21.44 10.56
N GLU A 16 -15.93 21.87 9.48
CA GLU A 16 -16.25 21.43 8.14
C GLU A 16 -15.94 19.94 7.97
N TRP A 17 -14.81 19.44 8.48
CA TRP A 17 -14.50 18.01 8.44
C TRP A 17 -15.54 17.18 9.18
N ALA A 18 -15.89 17.58 10.41
CA ALA A 18 -16.91 16.89 11.21
C ALA A 18 -18.27 16.87 10.51
N TYR A 19 -18.67 18.03 9.94
CA TYR A 19 -19.90 18.14 9.16
C TYR A 19 -19.89 17.19 7.94
N GLN A 20 -18.85 17.24 7.12
CA GLN A 20 -18.74 16.40 5.91
C GLN A 20 -18.69 14.91 6.26
N TYR A 21 -18.01 14.53 7.34
CA TYR A 21 -17.96 13.15 7.78
C TYR A 21 -19.35 12.63 8.15
N ILE A 22 -20.10 13.37 8.96
CA ILE A 22 -21.45 12.98 9.38
C ILE A 22 -22.43 13.00 8.20
N ASP A 23 -22.35 14.00 7.33
CA ASP A 23 -23.19 14.10 6.14
C ASP A 23 -22.96 12.91 5.20
N TRP A 24 -21.66 12.54 5.00
CA TRP A 24 -21.31 11.38 4.18
C TRP A 24 -21.87 10.06 4.76
N ILE A 25 -21.72 9.83 6.07
CA ILE A 25 -22.26 8.64 6.75
C ILE A 25 -23.79 8.54 6.59
N LYS A 26 -24.50 9.66 6.73
CA LYS A 26 -25.97 9.70 6.58
C LYS A 26 -26.41 9.43 5.14
N LYS A 27 -25.67 9.95 4.16
CA LYS A 27 -26.00 9.79 2.73
C LYS A 27 -25.58 8.45 2.15
N ASN A 28 -24.62 7.77 2.80
CA ASN A 28 -24.08 6.49 2.33
C ASN A 28 -24.19 5.42 3.44
N PRO A 29 -25.41 5.01 3.83
CA PRO A 29 -25.58 3.96 4.82
C PRO A 29 -25.01 2.64 4.32
N LEU A 30 -24.40 1.85 5.22
CA LEU A 30 -23.94 0.52 4.88
C LEU A 30 -25.14 -0.39 4.61
N VAL A 31 -25.20 -0.90 3.37
CA VAL A 31 -26.18 -1.91 2.99
C VAL A 31 -25.68 -3.28 3.44
N LYS A 32 -26.49 -3.99 4.22
CA LYS A 32 -26.20 -5.36 4.63
C LYS A 32 -26.50 -6.31 3.46
N MET A 33 -25.47 -6.98 2.98
CA MET A 33 -25.59 -8.06 2.00
C MET A 33 -24.47 -9.08 2.26
N ASP A 34 -24.65 -10.31 1.81
CA ASP A 34 -23.58 -11.30 1.88
C ASP A 34 -22.50 -11.04 0.82
N LYS A 35 -21.35 -11.74 0.93
CA LYS A 35 -20.23 -11.53 0.01
C LYS A 35 -20.63 -11.74 -1.45
N LYS A 36 -21.42 -12.76 -1.76
CA LYS A 36 -21.85 -13.07 -3.12
C LYS A 36 -22.76 -11.99 -3.70
N GLU A 37 -23.73 -11.52 -2.93
CA GLU A 37 -24.60 -10.41 -3.33
C GLU A 37 -23.79 -9.13 -3.54
N TYR A 38 -22.84 -8.85 -2.64
CA TYR A 38 -21.94 -7.71 -2.73
C TYR A 38 -21.13 -7.74 -4.04
N GLU A 39 -20.52 -8.87 -4.39
CA GLU A 39 -19.76 -9.05 -5.63
C GLU A 39 -20.63 -8.81 -6.87
N LEU A 40 -21.83 -9.37 -6.91
CA LEU A 40 -22.76 -9.18 -8.03
C LEU A 40 -23.17 -7.73 -8.22
N VAL A 41 -23.37 -6.98 -7.11
CA VAL A 41 -23.71 -5.56 -7.16
C VAL A 41 -22.48 -4.73 -7.56
N SER A 42 -21.31 -5.02 -6.97
CA SER A 42 -20.05 -4.34 -7.30
C SER A 42 -19.66 -4.49 -8.76
N ASP A 43 -19.92 -5.65 -9.35
CA ASP A 43 -19.67 -5.91 -10.78
C ASP A 43 -20.75 -5.30 -11.71
N GLY A 44 -21.78 -4.67 -11.15
CA GLY A 44 -22.89 -4.10 -11.90
C GLY A 44 -23.84 -5.14 -12.51
N LYS A 45 -23.81 -6.38 -12.01
CA LYS A 45 -24.67 -7.48 -12.48
C LYS A 45 -26.08 -7.43 -11.89
N ILE A 46 -26.22 -6.79 -10.73
CA ILE A 46 -27.52 -6.58 -10.08
C ILE A 46 -27.83 -5.07 -10.07
N LYS A 47 -29.03 -4.69 -10.49
CA LYS A 47 -29.55 -3.32 -10.37
C LYS A 47 -30.08 -3.08 -8.97
N GLY A 48 -29.78 -1.94 -8.38
CA GLY A 48 -30.23 -1.56 -7.05
C GLY A 48 -29.47 -0.35 -6.53
N GLU A 49 -29.12 -0.31 -5.26
CA GLU A 49 -28.28 0.74 -4.66
C GLU A 49 -26.81 0.64 -5.09
N VAL A 50 -26.61 0.45 -6.39
CA VAL A 50 -25.35 0.08 -7.04
C VAL A 50 -24.26 1.10 -6.76
N GLU A 51 -24.60 2.40 -6.79
CA GLU A 51 -23.60 3.44 -6.56
C GLU A 51 -23.07 3.43 -5.13
N ASN A 52 -23.95 3.21 -4.14
CA ASN A 52 -23.55 3.14 -2.74
C ASN A 52 -22.59 1.97 -2.51
N VAL A 53 -22.94 0.77 -2.95
CA VAL A 53 -22.09 -0.41 -2.77
C VAL A 53 -20.84 -0.33 -3.64
N ARG A 54 -20.99 0.03 -4.92
CA ARG A 54 -19.90 0.04 -5.88
C ARG A 54 -18.84 1.08 -5.59
N PHE A 55 -19.21 2.27 -5.12
CA PHE A 55 -18.28 3.38 -4.93
C PHE A 55 -18.05 3.73 -3.46
N ALA A 56 -19.07 3.68 -2.62
CA ALA A 56 -18.94 4.06 -1.23
C ALA A 56 -18.41 2.92 -0.35
N TRP A 57 -18.84 1.68 -0.59
CA TRP A 57 -18.55 0.54 0.27
C TRP A 57 -17.71 -0.56 -0.38
N ARG A 58 -17.14 -0.34 -1.57
CA ARG A 58 -16.14 -1.26 -2.12
C ARG A 58 -14.94 -1.33 -1.16
N PRO A 59 -14.43 -2.53 -0.83
CA PRO A 59 -13.40 -2.72 0.20
C PRO A 59 -12.17 -1.82 0.04
N LEU A 60 -11.69 -1.62 -1.18
CA LEU A 60 -10.57 -0.72 -1.45
C LEU A 60 -10.85 0.72 -0.98
N GLU A 61 -12.01 1.29 -1.33
CA GLU A 61 -12.40 2.65 -0.92
C GLU A 61 -12.64 2.74 0.59
N VAL A 62 -13.23 1.69 1.18
CA VAL A 62 -13.39 1.59 2.64
C VAL A 62 -12.02 1.58 3.32
N SER A 63 -11.08 0.82 2.79
CA SER A 63 -9.72 0.74 3.33
C SER A 63 -8.96 2.07 3.21
N ASN A 64 -9.13 2.79 2.09
CA ASN A 64 -8.60 4.15 1.92
C ASN A 64 -9.16 5.09 3.00
N ARG A 65 -10.48 5.07 3.24
CA ARG A 65 -11.09 5.88 4.28
C ARG A 65 -10.58 5.54 5.67
N LEU A 66 -10.39 4.27 6.02
CA LEU A 66 -9.80 3.89 7.32
C LEU A 66 -8.46 4.61 7.55
N GLN A 67 -7.56 4.57 6.57
CA GLN A 67 -6.25 5.20 6.70
C GLN A 67 -6.34 6.74 6.70
N ASP A 68 -7.11 7.32 5.78
CA ASP A 68 -7.20 8.77 5.64
C ASP A 68 -7.90 9.42 6.83
N GLN A 69 -8.97 8.81 7.35
CA GLN A 69 -9.70 9.32 8.50
C GLN A 69 -8.87 9.24 9.78
N THR A 70 -7.98 8.25 9.93
CA THR A 70 -7.05 8.19 11.06
C THR A 70 -6.13 9.41 11.09
N THR A 71 -5.61 9.83 9.92
CA THR A 71 -4.79 11.04 9.80
C THR A 71 -5.57 12.30 10.19
N GLN A 72 -6.81 12.41 9.73
CA GLN A 72 -7.67 13.55 10.10
C GLN A 72 -8.01 13.53 11.58
N PHE A 73 -8.33 12.36 12.14
CA PHE A 73 -8.56 12.16 13.58
C PHE A 73 -7.42 12.74 14.41
N GLN A 74 -6.17 12.35 14.12
CA GLN A 74 -4.99 12.85 14.84
C GLN A 74 -4.85 14.37 14.77
N LEU A 75 -5.09 14.95 13.60
CA LEU A 75 -4.91 16.37 13.36
C LEU A 75 -5.99 17.23 14.04
N PHE A 76 -7.22 16.71 14.16
CA PHE A 76 -8.35 17.44 14.74
C PHE A 76 -8.62 17.11 16.20
N LEU A 77 -7.98 16.09 16.77
CA LEU A 77 -8.18 15.68 18.17
C LEU A 77 -8.07 16.84 19.19
N PRO A 78 -7.13 17.81 19.03
CA PRO A 78 -7.05 18.95 19.96
C PRO A 78 -8.11 20.03 19.73
N SER A 79 -8.94 19.94 18.68
CA SER A 79 -9.95 20.93 18.37
C SER A 79 -11.15 20.86 19.32
N PRO A 80 -11.66 21.99 19.86
CA PRO A 80 -12.90 22.00 20.63
C PRO A 80 -14.14 21.60 19.80
N SER A 81 -14.05 21.62 18.47
CA SER A 81 -15.09 21.10 17.57
C SER A 81 -15.12 19.58 17.49
N PHE A 82 -14.10 18.90 18.04
CA PHE A 82 -14.05 17.45 18.17
C PHE A 82 -14.77 17.04 19.46
N THR A 83 -16.10 17.16 19.44
CA THR A 83 -16.94 16.90 20.61
C THR A 83 -17.03 15.42 20.96
N PRO A 84 -17.41 15.06 22.22
CA PRO A 84 -17.66 13.66 22.60
C PRO A 84 -18.69 12.95 21.72
N ASP A 85 -19.74 13.65 21.29
CA ASP A 85 -20.76 13.09 20.40
C ASP A 85 -20.17 12.76 19.03
N PHE A 86 -19.36 13.69 18.47
CA PHE A 86 -18.67 13.43 17.21
C PHE A 86 -17.67 12.28 17.34
N LEU A 87 -16.91 12.22 18.44
CA LEU A 87 -16.01 11.11 18.72
C LEU A 87 -16.73 9.75 18.72
N THR A 88 -17.89 9.71 19.37
CA THR A 88 -18.72 8.49 19.42
C THR A 88 -19.14 8.06 18.02
N GLU A 89 -19.68 8.97 17.23
CA GLU A 89 -20.08 8.70 15.85
C GLU A 89 -18.89 8.27 14.97
N PHE A 90 -17.76 8.93 15.14
CA PHE A 90 -16.53 8.58 14.42
C PHE A 90 -16.09 7.14 14.73
N LEU A 91 -15.96 6.78 16.00
CA LEU A 91 -15.51 5.45 16.43
C LEU A 91 -16.47 4.34 16.00
N VAL A 92 -17.79 4.56 16.16
CA VAL A 92 -18.81 3.60 15.69
C VAL A 92 -18.70 3.35 14.20
N ASN A 93 -18.53 4.40 13.41
CA ASN A 93 -18.41 4.24 11.95
C ASN A 93 -17.04 3.72 11.53
N TYR A 94 -15.96 4.06 12.22
CA TYR A 94 -14.65 3.46 12.00
C TYR A 94 -14.70 1.94 12.20
N HIS A 95 -15.32 1.49 13.29
CA HIS A 95 -15.54 0.06 13.57
C HIS A 95 -16.34 -0.61 12.44
N LYS A 96 -17.45 0.01 11.98
CA LYS A 96 -18.24 -0.51 10.86
C LYS A 96 -17.41 -0.70 9.58
N HIS A 97 -16.51 0.24 9.27
CA HIS A 97 -15.62 0.14 8.12
C HIS A 97 -14.67 -1.05 8.25
N ALA A 98 -14.04 -1.22 9.42
CA ALA A 98 -13.12 -2.34 9.64
C ALA A 98 -13.82 -3.71 9.58
N VAL A 99 -15.00 -3.83 10.20
CA VAL A 99 -15.81 -5.06 10.14
C VAL A 99 -16.25 -5.36 8.71
N HIS A 100 -16.62 -4.33 7.94
CA HIS A 100 -16.99 -4.51 6.53
C HIS A 100 -15.83 -5.06 5.70
N ILE A 101 -14.62 -4.53 5.85
CA ILE A 101 -13.44 -5.06 5.14
C ILE A 101 -13.17 -6.50 5.56
N LEU A 102 -13.19 -6.79 6.87
CA LEU A 102 -12.93 -8.13 7.39
C LEU A 102 -13.83 -9.20 6.76
N ALA A 103 -15.09 -8.82 6.46
CA ALA A 103 -16.07 -9.72 5.84
C ALA A 103 -16.00 -9.76 4.30
N ASN A 104 -15.37 -8.76 3.65
CA ASN A 104 -15.49 -8.55 2.22
C ASN A 104 -14.16 -8.23 1.52
N TYR A 105 -13.04 -8.76 1.99
CA TYR A 105 -11.77 -8.60 1.30
C TYR A 105 -11.86 -8.96 -0.19
N SER A 106 -11.17 -8.19 -1.01
CA SER A 106 -10.92 -8.57 -2.41
C SER A 106 -10.25 -9.94 -2.48
N ASP A 107 -10.51 -10.69 -3.55
CA ASP A 107 -10.02 -12.07 -3.66
C ASP A 107 -8.51 -12.14 -3.95
N GLN A 108 -7.96 -11.14 -4.68
CA GLN A 108 -6.56 -11.14 -5.11
C GLN A 108 -6.08 -9.73 -5.54
N GLY A 109 -4.84 -9.67 -5.99
CA GLY A 109 -4.24 -8.48 -6.60
C GLY A 109 -3.89 -7.38 -5.60
N ASN A 110 -3.54 -6.22 -6.14
CA ASN A 110 -3.09 -5.10 -5.32
C ASN A 110 -4.18 -4.57 -4.37
N HIS A 111 -5.47 -4.69 -4.72
CA HIS A 111 -6.57 -4.29 -3.84
C HIS A 111 -6.51 -5.04 -2.52
N LEU A 112 -6.37 -6.37 -2.57
CA LEU A 112 -6.24 -7.20 -1.38
C LEU A 112 -5.02 -6.79 -0.52
N LEU A 113 -3.88 -6.49 -1.17
CA LEU A 113 -2.69 -6.01 -0.44
C LEU A 113 -2.95 -4.68 0.27
N PHE A 114 -3.60 -3.74 -0.39
CA PHE A 114 -3.98 -2.45 0.22
C PHE A 114 -4.91 -2.63 1.41
N GLU A 115 -5.96 -3.42 1.24
CA GLU A 115 -6.94 -3.70 2.28
C GLU A 115 -6.29 -4.35 3.50
N ALA A 116 -5.48 -5.38 3.30
CA ALA A 116 -4.76 -6.09 4.35
C ALA A 116 -3.82 -5.16 5.13
N GLN A 117 -3.00 -4.35 4.43
CA GLN A 117 -2.09 -3.41 5.08
C GLN A 117 -2.84 -2.39 5.94
N ARG A 118 -4.00 -1.91 5.48
CA ARG A 118 -4.79 -0.92 6.22
C ARG A 118 -5.53 -1.52 7.40
N MET A 119 -5.88 -2.79 7.35
CA MET A 119 -6.42 -3.51 8.50
C MET A 119 -5.36 -3.73 9.59
N ILE A 120 -4.10 -3.98 9.23
CA ILE A 120 -2.99 -3.97 10.18
C ILE A 120 -2.88 -2.60 10.85
N TYR A 121 -2.93 -1.52 10.04
CA TYR A 121 -2.87 -0.15 10.52
C TYR A 121 -4.03 0.18 11.46
N ALA A 122 -5.27 -0.17 11.10
CA ALA A 122 -6.46 0.07 11.90
C ALA A 122 -6.38 -0.60 13.28
N GLY A 123 -5.97 -1.87 13.31
CA GLY A 123 -5.82 -2.62 14.56
C GLY A 123 -4.64 -2.16 15.44
N ALA A 124 -3.60 -1.58 14.82
CA ALA A 124 -2.48 -1.00 15.56
C ALA A 124 -2.79 0.41 16.08
N PHE A 125 -3.57 1.19 15.34
CA PHE A 125 -3.88 2.58 15.69
C PHE A 125 -4.93 2.70 16.79
N PHE A 126 -5.94 1.84 16.78
CA PHE A 126 -6.99 1.80 17.79
C PHE A 126 -6.99 0.44 18.53
N PRO A 127 -5.96 0.16 19.34
CA PRO A 127 -5.86 -1.12 20.09
C PRO A 127 -6.97 -1.27 21.15
N GLU A 128 -7.70 -0.20 21.46
CA GLU A 128 -8.82 -0.18 22.40
C GLU A 128 -10.07 -0.90 21.87
N PHE A 129 -10.22 -1.06 20.57
CA PHE A 129 -11.31 -1.87 20.04
C PHE A 129 -11.10 -3.35 20.38
N LYS A 130 -12.16 -3.99 20.87
CA LYS A 130 -12.15 -5.42 21.17
C LYS A 130 -11.72 -6.27 19.99
N ASP A 131 -12.08 -5.84 18.77
CA ASP A 131 -11.80 -6.57 17.52
C ASP A 131 -10.46 -6.18 16.89
N ALA A 132 -9.73 -5.19 17.42
CA ALA A 132 -8.46 -4.72 16.87
C ALA A 132 -7.41 -5.82 16.67
N PRO A 133 -7.24 -6.81 17.60
CA PRO A 133 -6.33 -7.94 17.39
C PRO A 133 -6.72 -8.79 16.18
N ALA A 134 -8.01 -9.01 15.93
CA ALA A 134 -8.50 -9.77 14.78
C ALA A 134 -8.27 -9.00 13.46
N TRP A 135 -8.48 -7.69 13.44
CA TRP A 135 -8.18 -6.85 12.27
C TRP A 135 -6.70 -6.93 11.89
N ARG A 136 -5.82 -6.70 12.87
CA ARG A 136 -4.38 -6.78 12.67
C ARG A 136 -3.96 -8.16 12.19
N LYS A 137 -4.41 -9.22 12.88
CA LYS A 137 -4.05 -10.60 12.52
C LYS A 137 -4.48 -10.96 11.12
N SER A 138 -5.71 -10.64 10.72
CA SER A 138 -6.20 -10.93 9.37
C SER A 138 -5.33 -10.30 8.28
N GLY A 139 -4.95 -9.03 8.45
CA GLY A 139 -4.09 -8.33 7.52
C GLY A 139 -2.69 -8.94 7.44
N ILE A 140 -2.09 -9.34 8.57
CA ILE A 140 -0.77 -9.99 8.62
C ILE A 140 -0.81 -11.36 7.94
N ASP A 141 -1.82 -12.18 8.24
CA ASP A 141 -1.98 -13.51 7.64
C ASP A 141 -2.13 -13.41 6.10
N ILE A 142 -2.90 -12.43 5.64
CA ILE A 142 -3.05 -12.15 4.20
C ILE A 142 -1.71 -11.75 3.59
N LEU A 143 -1.01 -10.74 4.13
CA LEU A 143 0.24 -10.29 3.54
C LEU A 143 1.33 -11.35 3.54
N ASN A 144 1.44 -12.15 4.61
CA ASN A 144 2.39 -13.27 4.68
C ASN A 144 2.09 -14.35 3.62
N ARG A 145 0.83 -14.56 3.26
CA ARG A 145 0.43 -15.45 2.18
C ARG A 145 0.67 -14.82 0.80
N GLU A 146 0.15 -13.62 0.62
CA GLU A 146 0.11 -12.97 -0.69
C GLU A 146 1.48 -12.60 -1.24
N ILE A 147 2.47 -12.37 -0.38
CA ILE A 147 3.82 -12.11 -0.85
C ILE A 147 4.40 -13.29 -1.64
N HIS A 148 3.99 -14.53 -1.31
CA HIS A 148 4.41 -15.74 -2.03
C HIS A 148 3.48 -16.10 -3.21
N VAL A 149 2.26 -15.57 -3.24
CA VAL A 149 1.31 -15.77 -4.34
C VAL A 149 1.54 -14.75 -5.45
N GLN A 150 1.81 -13.50 -5.08
CA GLN A 150 1.89 -12.38 -6.04
C GLN A 150 3.31 -12.03 -6.47
N VAL A 151 4.34 -12.67 -5.91
CA VAL A 151 5.74 -12.41 -6.27
C VAL A 151 6.39 -13.67 -6.78
N TYR A 152 6.96 -13.60 -7.97
CA TYR A 152 7.75 -14.68 -8.54
C TYR A 152 9.06 -14.89 -7.77
N GLU A 153 9.65 -16.08 -7.86
CA GLU A 153 10.93 -16.44 -7.23
C GLU A 153 12.09 -15.49 -7.58
N ASP A 154 11.98 -14.81 -8.71
CA ASP A 154 12.99 -13.84 -9.19
C ASP A 154 12.71 -12.40 -8.74
N GLY A 155 11.71 -12.19 -7.88
CA GLY A 155 11.35 -10.91 -7.29
C GLY A 155 10.36 -10.10 -8.10
N GLY A 156 9.98 -10.50 -9.32
CA GLY A 156 8.97 -9.82 -10.12
C GLY A 156 7.55 -9.97 -9.53
N GLN A 157 6.78 -8.90 -9.43
CA GLN A 157 5.37 -8.98 -9.01
C GLN A 157 4.50 -9.42 -10.21
N PHE A 158 3.50 -10.25 -9.98
CA PHE A 158 2.78 -11.03 -11.01
C PHE A 158 1.95 -10.20 -12.00
N GLU A 159 1.61 -8.96 -11.69
CA GLU A 159 0.98 -8.03 -12.65
C GLU A 159 1.96 -7.58 -13.73
N LEU A 160 3.26 -7.79 -13.53
CA LEU A 160 4.35 -7.48 -14.49
C LEU A 160 4.34 -6.02 -14.96
N ASP A 161 3.85 -5.14 -14.10
CA ASP A 161 3.78 -3.71 -14.28
C ASP A 161 4.72 -3.02 -13.28
N PRO A 162 5.71 -2.22 -13.74
CA PRO A 162 6.68 -1.59 -12.85
C PRO A 162 6.08 -0.65 -11.82
N HIS A 163 4.94 -0.01 -12.11
CA HIS A 163 4.26 0.89 -11.18
C HIS A 163 3.53 0.12 -10.07
N TYR A 164 2.79 -0.94 -10.44
CA TYR A 164 2.13 -1.81 -9.45
C TYR A 164 3.14 -2.61 -8.64
N HIS A 165 4.27 -3.02 -9.25
CA HIS A 165 5.39 -3.63 -8.54
C HIS A 165 5.92 -2.71 -7.43
N LEU A 166 6.16 -1.43 -7.74
CA LEU A 166 6.61 -0.42 -6.76
C LEU A 166 5.56 -0.20 -5.67
N ALA A 167 4.27 -0.19 -6.02
CA ALA A 167 3.18 -0.08 -5.05
C ALA A 167 3.16 -1.28 -4.10
N ALA A 168 3.33 -2.52 -4.60
CA ALA A 168 3.40 -3.73 -3.78
C ALA A 168 4.58 -3.70 -2.80
N ILE A 169 5.79 -3.34 -3.25
CA ILE A 169 6.95 -3.16 -2.34
C ILE A 169 6.58 -2.19 -1.20
N ASN A 170 5.98 -1.06 -1.54
CA ASN A 170 5.64 -0.04 -0.55
C ASN A 170 4.57 -0.51 0.44
N ILE A 171 3.61 -1.33 0.01
CA ILE A 171 2.60 -1.93 0.89
C ILE A 171 3.27 -2.87 1.88
N PHE A 172 4.09 -3.81 1.41
CA PHE A 172 4.80 -4.76 2.25
C PHE A 172 5.75 -4.05 3.24
N CYS A 173 6.51 -3.07 2.79
CA CYS A 173 7.39 -2.27 3.64
C CYS A 173 6.62 -1.45 4.70
N LYS A 174 5.46 -0.88 4.35
CA LYS A 174 4.63 -0.14 5.31
C LYS A 174 4.09 -1.06 6.41
N ALA A 175 3.67 -2.29 6.07
CA ALA A 175 3.24 -3.26 7.06
C ALA A 175 4.37 -3.58 8.07
N LEU A 176 5.60 -3.77 7.59
CA LEU A 176 6.78 -3.94 8.46
C LEU A 176 7.03 -2.72 9.34
N GLY A 177 6.92 -1.50 8.79
CA GLY A 177 7.11 -0.27 9.56
C GLY A 177 6.08 -0.11 10.67
N ILE A 178 4.82 -0.50 10.43
CA ILE A 178 3.77 -0.53 11.45
C ILE A 178 4.12 -1.57 12.54
N ALA A 179 4.60 -2.74 12.12
CA ALA A 179 4.98 -3.82 13.03
C ALA A 179 6.15 -3.43 13.93
N ASP A 180 7.17 -2.77 13.37
CA ASP A 180 8.31 -2.25 14.12
C ASP A 180 7.88 -1.20 15.16
N ALA A 181 7.02 -0.26 14.76
CA ALA A 181 6.54 0.81 15.63
C ALA A 181 5.66 0.31 16.78
N ASN A 182 5.03 -0.87 16.64
CA ASN A 182 4.07 -1.41 17.60
C ASN A 182 4.51 -2.75 18.24
N GLY A 183 5.75 -3.17 18.01
CA GLY A 183 6.36 -4.32 18.70
C GLY A 183 5.90 -5.72 18.25
N PHE A 184 5.29 -5.82 17.07
CA PHE A 184 4.86 -7.13 16.52
C PHE A 184 5.62 -7.56 15.24
N ARG A 185 6.86 -7.07 15.05
CA ARG A 185 7.73 -7.43 13.93
C ARG A 185 7.89 -8.95 13.75
N LYS A 186 7.86 -9.71 14.85
CA LYS A 186 8.03 -11.17 14.83
C LYS A 186 6.88 -11.93 14.16
N GLU A 187 5.76 -11.26 13.89
CA GLU A 187 4.64 -11.83 13.14
C GLU A 187 4.90 -11.88 11.61
N PHE A 188 6.00 -11.27 11.14
CA PHE A 188 6.49 -11.37 9.77
C PHE A 188 7.74 -12.24 9.72
N PRO A 189 7.71 -13.39 9.02
CA PRO A 189 8.84 -14.33 8.94
C PRO A 189 9.98 -13.78 8.07
N GLN A 190 11.16 -14.41 8.15
CA GLN A 190 12.35 -13.94 7.44
C GLN A 190 12.18 -13.98 5.92
N ASP A 191 11.55 -15.00 5.37
CA ASP A 191 11.27 -15.14 3.94
C ASP A 191 10.40 -14.02 3.37
N TYR A 192 9.51 -13.43 4.19
CA TYR A 192 8.79 -12.21 3.82
C TYR A 192 9.76 -11.04 3.55
N LEU A 193 10.78 -10.87 4.39
CA LEU A 193 11.79 -9.84 4.22
C LEU A 193 12.68 -10.12 3.01
N ASP A 194 13.11 -11.37 2.87
CA ASP A 194 13.97 -11.81 1.76
C ASP A 194 13.26 -11.59 0.41
N THR A 195 11.96 -11.83 0.37
CA THR A 195 11.15 -11.58 -0.83
C THR A 195 11.06 -10.08 -1.13
N ILE A 196 10.83 -9.21 -0.12
CA ILE A 196 10.84 -7.75 -0.34
C ILE A 196 12.19 -7.29 -0.87
N GLU A 197 13.30 -7.80 -0.32
CA GLU A 197 14.65 -7.46 -0.79
C GLU A 197 14.84 -7.85 -2.27
N SER A 198 14.38 -9.05 -2.64
CA SER A 198 14.38 -9.51 -4.04
C SER A 198 13.52 -8.63 -4.94
N MET A 199 12.35 -8.19 -4.50
CA MET A 199 11.50 -7.26 -5.23
C MET A 199 12.19 -5.91 -5.46
N ILE A 200 12.87 -5.37 -4.45
CA ILE A 200 13.62 -4.11 -4.56
C ILE A 200 14.77 -4.28 -5.57
N MET A 201 15.48 -5.39 -5.52
CA MET A 201 16.56 -5.68 -6.45
C MET A 201 16.06 -5.92 -7.88
N PHE A 202 14.89 -6.55 -8.05
CA PHE A 202 14.21 -6.61 -9.35
C PHE A 202 13.94 -5.21 -9.89
N TYR A 203 13.30 -4.34 -9.09
CA TYR A 203 13.01 -2.96 -9.50
C TYR A 203 14.28 -2.16 -9.84
N ALA A 204 15.34 -2.30 -9.05
CA ALA A 204 16.63 -1.66 -9.31
C ALA A 204 17.21 -2.08 -10.67
N ASN A 205 17.05 -3.35 -11.05
CA ASN A 205 17.56 -3.86 -12.31
C ASN A 205 16.76 -3.36 -13.53
N ILE A 206 15.44 -3.30 -13.45
CA ILE A 206 14.63 -2.85 -14.58
C ILE A 206 14.59 -1.33 -14.73
N SER A 207 14.91 -0.57 -13.67
CA SER A 207 14.97 0.89 -13.73
C SER A 207 16.13 1.38 -14.61
N PHE A 208 15.88 2.49 -15.32
CA PHE A 208 16.90 3.15 -16.14
C PHE A 208 17.92 3.90 -15.28
N PRO A 209 19.10 4.29 -15.83
CA PRO A 209 20.13 5.01 -15.09
C PRO A 209 19.70 6.31 -14.44
N ASP A 210 18.68 6.97 -14.99
CA ASP A 210 18.07 8.19 -14.44
C ASP A 210 17.02 7.90 -13.34
N TYR A 211 16.90 6.64 -12.91
CA TYR A 211 15.92 6.13 -11.92
C TYR A 211 14.47 6.06 -12.41
N THR A 212 14.22 6.31 -13.67
CA THR A 212 12.88 6.08 -14.24
C THR A 212 12.65 4.58 -14.50
N ASN A 213 11.39 4.18 -14.58
CA ASN A 213 11.02 2.80 -14.90
C ASN A 213 10.59 2.67 -16.35
N PRO A 214 10.72 1.49 -16.98
CA PRO A 214 10.09 1.22 -18.26
C PRO A 214 8.56 1.25 -18.13
N CYS A 215 7.88 1.79 -19.15
CA CYS A 215 6.42 1.89 -19.21
C CYS A 215 5.82 0.66 -19.89
N PHE A 216 5.91 -0.51 -19.26
CA PHE A 216 5.18 -1.70 -19.68
C PHE A 216 3.79 -1.74 -19.05
N SER A 217 2.82 -2.35 -19.73
CA SER A 217 1.42 -2.41 -19.29
C SER A 217 0.84 -1.01 -19.03
N ASP A 218 0.22 -0.78 -17.89
CA ASP A 218 -0.38 0.50 -17.46
C ASP A 218 0.60 1.38 -16.67
N ALA A 219 1.90 1.01 -16.64
CA ALA A 219 2.88 1.70 -15.82
C ALA A 219 3.03 3.16 -16.19
N LYS A 220 2.99 3.99 -15.16
CA LYS A 220 3.32 5.42 -15.25
C LYS A 220 4.79 5.63 -14.96
N LEU A 221 5.37 6.65 -15.59
CA LEU A 221 6.74 7.04 -15.35
C LEU A 221 6.90 7.55 -13.91
N THR A 222 7.85 7.00 -13.18
CA THR A 222 8.23 7.50 -11.85
C THR A 222 9.27 8.60 -11.96
N THR A 223 9.31 9.47 -10.98
CA THR A 223 10.35 10.49 -10.90
C THR A 223 11.53 10.00 -10.06
N LYS A 224 12.75 10.44 -10.42
CA LYS A 224 13.95 10.18 -9.61
C LYS A 224 13.74 10.51 -8.14
N LYS A 225 13.10 11.65 -7.83
CA LYS A 225 12.84 12.09 -6.45
C LYS A 225 12.02 11.08 -5.66
N GLU A 226 10.98 10.52 -6.26
CA GLU A 226 10.14 9.50 -5.62
C GLU A 226 10.89 8.20 -5.40
N VAL A 227 11.63 7.74 -6.40
CA VAL A 227 12.39 6.50 -6.34
C VAL A 227 13.51 6.58 -5.30
N VAL A 228 14.28 7.67 -5.28
CA VAL A 228 15.33 7.89 -4.28
C VAL A 228 14.74 7.97 -2.87
N LYS A 229 13.56 8.58 -2.70
CA LYS A 229 12.86 8.58 -1.41
C LYS A 229 12.52 7.15 -0.94
N ASN A 230 12.07 6.30 -1.86
CA ASN A 230 11.79 4.91 -1.55
C ASN A 230 13.07 4.16 -1.16
N TYR A 231 14.17 4.27 -1.93
CA TYR A 231 15.45 3.66 -1.59
C TYR A 231 15.98 4.11 -0.21
N LYS A 232 15.83 5.39 0.14
CA LYS A 232 16.19 5.89 1.49
C LYS A 232 15.37 5.23 2.60
N SER A 233 14.12 4.88 2.34
CA SER A 233 13.31 4.12 3.29
C SER A 233 13.73 2.66 3.34
N TRP A 234 13.93 2.02 2.18
CA TRP A 234 14.31 0.62 2.08
C TRP A 234 15.71 0.33 2.63
N SER A 235 16.67 1.25 2.47
CA SER A 235 18.01 1.11 3.03
C SER A 235 18.03 1.02 4.58
N LYS A 236 17.00 1.55 5.23
CA LYS A 236 16.83 1.39 6.69
C LYS A 236 16.36 -0.03 7.06
N LEU A 237 15.54 -0.66 6.21
CA LEU A 237 15.07 -2.02 6.41
C LEU A 237 16.15 -3.05 6.01
N PHE A 238 16.95 -2.74 4.99
CA PHE A 238 18.00 -3.61 4.45
C PHE A 238 19.40 -2.96 4.52
N PRO A 239 19.90 -2.66 5.74
CA PRO A 239 21.14 -1.88 5.90
C PRO A 239 22.40 -2.62 5.40
N LYS A 240 22.35 -3.94 5.22
CA LYS A 240 23.45 -4.76 4.70
C LYS A 240 23.52 -4.79 3.17
N ASN A 241 22.43 -4.48 2.47
CA ASN A 241 22.38 -4.50 1.01
C ASN A 241 23.09 -3.27 0.44
N GLN A 242 24.27 -3.51 -0.16
CA GLN A 242 25.11 -2.43 -0.69
C GLN A 242 24.51 -1.75 -1.92
N ALA A 243 23.75 -2.48 -2.75
CA ALA A 243 23.11 -1.89 -3.92
C ALA A 243 21.94 -0.96 -3.52
N ILE A 244 21.10 -1.39 -2.58
CA ILE A 244 20.02 -0.53 -2.03
C ILE A 244 20.63 0.75 -1.43
N LYS A 245 21.73 0.62 -0.68
CA LYS A 245 22.45 1.75 -0.11
C LYS A 245 23.02 2.69 -1.19
N TYR A 246 23.58 2.13 -2.26
CA TYR A 246 24.08 2.90 -3.40
C TYR A 246 22.96 3.77 -4.02
N PHE A 247 21.82 3.16 -4.35
CA PHE A 247 20.69 3.89 -4.93
C PHE A 247 20.08 4.93 -3.95
N ALA A 248 20.04 4.60 -2.66
CA ALA A 248 19.55 5.53 -1.63
C ALA A 248 20.41 6.78 -1.48
N THR A 249 21.71 6.65 -1.69
CA THR A 249 22.70 7.75 -1.52
C THR A 249 23.13 8.37 -2.85
N GLU A 250 22.54 7.94 -3.96
CA GLU A 250 22.89 8.38 -5.31
C GLU A 250 24.39 8.18 -5.60
N GLY A 251 24.88 7.00 -5.23
CA GLY A 251 26.26 6.58 -5.49
C GLY A 251 27.32 7.06 -4.48
N LYS A 252 26.93 7.79 -3.42
CA LYS A 252 27.90 8.27 -2.42
C LYS A 252 28.39 7.16 -1.48
N GLU A 253 27.55 6.16 -1.24
CA GLU A 253 27.86 5.04 -0.36
C GLU A 253 27.26 3.74 -0.96
N GLY A 254 27.80 2.58 -0.52
CA GLY A 254 27.36 1.28 -1.03
C GLY A 254 28.14 0.86 -2.27
N ALA A 255 27.65 -0.17 -2.95
CA ALA A 255 28.27 -0.71 -4.16
C ALA A 255 27.20 -1.19 -5.13
N LEU A 256 27.46 -1.03 -6.43
CA LEU A 256 26.63 -1.60 -7.48
C LEU A 256 26.82 -3.11 -7.57
N PRO A 257 25.83 -3.84 -8.15
CA PRO A 257 26.03 -5.24 -8.49
C PRO A 257 27.23 -5.42 -9.46
N ASP A 258 27.90 -6.55 -9.37
CA ASP A 258 29.08 -6.89 -10.16
C ASP A 258 28.77 -7.44 -11.57
N TYR A 259 27.50 -7.43 -11.96
CA TYR A 259 27.01 -7.87 -13.27
C TYR A 259 26.42 -6.70 -14.07
N MET A 260 26.46 -6.84 -15.43
CA MET A 260 25.90 -5.84 -16.35
C MET A 260 24.53 -6.26 -16.89
N SER A 261 24.31 -7.54 -17.12
CA SER A 261 23.04 -8.06 -17.65
C SER A 261 22.41 -9.03 -16.66
N LYS A 262 21.07 -9.03 -16.62
CA LYS A 262 20.29 -9.90 -15.72
C LYS A 262 19.04 -10.43 -16.42
N GLY A 263 18.83 -11.73 -16.35
CA GLY A 263 17.59 -12.38 -16.74
C GLY A 263 16.76 -12.72 -15.51
N PHE A 264 15.50 -12.35 -15.54
CA PHE A 264 14.46 -12.71 -14.57
C PHE A 264 13.53 -13.70 -15.24
N LEU A 265 13.89 -14.99 -15.15
CA LEU A 265 13.29 -16.03 -15.99
C LEU A 265 11.83 -16.34 -15.64
N LYS A 266 11.43 -16.15 -14.39
CA LYS A 266 10.05 -16.43 -13.92
C LYS A 266 9.10 -15.32 -14.33
N SER A 267 9.49 -14.07 -14.17
CA SER A 267 8.72 -12.90 -14.57
C SER A 267 8.92 -12.52 -16.04
N GLY A 268 9.94 -13.06 -16.72
CA GLY A 268 10.21 -12.84 -18.13
C GLY A 268 10.78 -11.47 -18.47
N PHE A 269 11.54 -10.87 -17.55
CA PHE A 269 12.25 -9.63 -17.81
C PHE A 269 13.74 -9.91 -18.07
N PHE A 270 14.29 -9.26 -19.08
CA PHE A 270 15.69 -9.36 -19.45
C PHE A 270 16.28 -7.95 -19.58
N VAL A 271 17.33 -7.71 -18.83
CA VAL A 271 18.00 -6.40 -18.79
C VAL A 271 19.42 -6.54 -19.33
N PHE A 272 19.75 -5.70 -20.29
CA PHE A 272 21.06 -5.60 -20.90
C PHE A 272 21.57 -4.17 -20.71
N ARG A 273 22.81 -4.01 -20.25
CA ARG A 273 23.46 -2.70 -20.10
C ARG A 273 24.96 -2.80 -20.33
N ASN A 274 25.55 -1.70 -20.76
CA ASN A 274 27.00 -1.60 -20.91
C ASN A 274 27.68 -1.03 -19.66
N SER A 275 26.95 -0.33 -18.80
CA SER A 275 27.41 0.15 -17.50
C SER A 275 26.23 0.43 -16.57
N TRP A 276 26.49 0.82 -15.33
CA TRP A 276 25.50 1.32 -14.38
C TRP A 276 25.49 2.88 -14.29
N GLY A 277 26.36 3.55 -15.07
CA GLY A 277 26.47 4.99 -15.04
C GLY A 277 25.28 5.71 -15.69
N MET A 278 25.19 7.02 -15.48
CA MET A 278 24.10 7.85 -16.03
C MET A 278 24.13 7.95 -17.56
N ASP A 279 25.28 7.68 -18.17
CA ASP A 279 25.51 7.63 -19.63
C ASP A 279 25.36 6.23 -20.22
N ALA A 280 24.93 5.27 -19.43
CA ALA A 280 24.77 3.89 -19.86
C ALA A 280 23.68 3.72 -20.92
N THR A 281 23.95 2.85 -21.87
CA THR A 281 22.92 2.28 -22.73
C THR A 281 22.31 1.07 -22.04
N GLN A 282 21.00 1.11 -21.84
CA GLN A 282 20.25 0.02 -21.22
C GLN A 282 19.06 -0.37 -22.10
N MET A 283 18.84 -1.66 -22.23
CA MET A 283 17.66 -2.24 -22.87
C MET A 283 16.95 -3.15 -21.86
N VAL A 284 15.64 -2.98 -21.73
CA VAL A 284 14.78 -3.88 -20.95
C VAL A 284 13.80 -4.55 -21.89
N VAL A 285 13.81 -5.88 -21.90
CA VAL A 285 12.92 -6.71 -22.73
C VAL A 285 11.97 -7.44 -21.80
N LYS A 286 10.66 -7.39 -22.11
CA LYS A 286 9.63 -8.21 -21.46
C LYS A 286 9.23 -9.32 -22.44
N ALA A 287 9.59 -10.57 -22.12
CA ALA A 287 9.31 -11.76 -22.90
C ALA A 287 9.06 -12.94 -21.95
N GLY A 288 7.87 -13.01 -21.41
CA GLY A 288 7.52 -13.98 -20.36
C GLY A 288 6.02 -14.20 -20.24
N PRO A 289 5.54 -14.56 -19.07
CA PRO A 289 4.14 -14.84 -18.84
C PRO A 289 3.27 -13.61 -19.18
N LYS A 290 2.00 -13.88 -19.50
CA LYS A 290 1.01 -12.82 -19.66
C LYS A 290 0.82 -12.13 -18.31
N ALA A 291 0.79 -10.80 -18.31
CA ALA A 291 0.38 -10.04 -17.13
C ALA A 291 -1.05 -10.41 -16.71
N PHE A 292 -1.30 -10.36 -15.42
CA PHE A 292 -2.61 -10.67 -14.84
C PHE A 292 -3.64 -9.60 -15.18
#